data_19dfa206d602fcccf9c31bdaeffb4d07
#
_entry.id   19dfa206d602fcccf9c31bdaeffb4d07
#
_cell.length_a   1.000
_cell.length_b   1.000
_cell.length_c   1.000
_cell.angle_alpha   90.00
_cell.angle_beta   90.00
_cell.angle_gamma   90.00
#
_symmetry.space_group_name_H-M   'P 1'
#
loop_
_entity.id
_entity.type
_entity.pdbx_description
1 polymer ?
#
loop_
_entity_poly.entity_id
_entity_poly.type
_entity_poly.pdbx_seq_one_letter_code
_entity_poly.pdbx_strand_id
1 'polypeptide(L)'
;MSPGGAGVWRRDTVASIFSISKSLTAACILHLCDQGEADLNDKLVEYWPEFAHADAKRKSTVTLRHVLEHKAGLPVAKTNQPGDVYHWDSMIHALETSPLLWQPGSRTAYHAVTFGHLLGEVILRISGLMPSEYFKKSLAEPFDLDLSLKLLPDQLTRLAFCD
;
A
#
# COMPACT_ATOMS: atom_id res chain seq x y z
N MET A 1 32.36 7.60 7.74
CA MET A 1 32.42 6.14 7.56
C MET A 1 31.10 5.76 6.94
N SER A 2 31.09 5.37 5.67
CA SER A 2 29.88 4.86 5.02
C SER A 2 29.48 3.56 5.71
N PRO A 3 28.23 3.40 6.17
CA PRO A 3 27.73 2.11 6.63
C PRO A 3 27.36 1.29 5.39
N GLY A 4 28.30 0.58 4.83
CA GLY A 4 28.09 -0.17 3.60
C GLY A 4 29.39 -0.79 3.10
N GLY A 5 30.15 -1.40 4.00
CA GLY A 5 31.14 -2.38 3.56
C GLY A 5 30.38 -3.54 2.94
N ALA A 6 30.87 -4.04 1.79
CA ALA A 6 30.39 -5.28 1.15
C ALA A 6 30.45 -6.44 2.15
N GLY A 7 29.47 -6.49 3.05
CA GLY A 7 29.31 -7.54 4.04
C GLY A 7 28.83 -8.80 3.35
N VAL A 8 29.39 -9.93 3.74
CA VAL A 8 28.87 -11.23 3.29
C VAL A 8 27.42 -11.35 3.73
N TRP A 9 26.52 -11.66 2.79
CA TRP A 9 25.12 -11.97 3.10
C TRP A 9 25.04 -13.11 4.09
N ARG A 10 24.25 -12.92 5.13
CA ARG A 10 24.00 -13.89 6.20
C ARG A 10 22.54 -14.32 6.14
N ARG A 11 22.20 -15.36 6.90
CA ARG A 11 20.83 -15.87 6.98
C ARG A 11 19.83 -14.81 7.48
N ASP A 12 20.29 -13.90 8.31
CA ASP A 12 19.53 -12.81 8.94
C ASP A 12 19.69 -11.46 8.26
N THR A 13 20.29 -11.41 7.07
CA THR A 13 20.42 -10.18 6.29
C THR A 13 19.06 -9.71 5.80
N VAL A 14 18.73 -8.45 6.06
CA VAL A 14 17.51 -7.79 5.60
C VAL A 14 17.80 -7.01 4.31
N ALA A 15 16.95 -7.15 3.31
CA ALA A 15 17.08 -6.44 2.04
C ALA A 15 15.76 -5.82 1.61
N SER A 16 15.83 -4.69 0.88
CA SER A 16 14.65 -4.08 0.29
C SER A 16 14.09 -4.97 -0.82
N ILE A 17 12.80 -5.31 -0.71
CA ILE A 17 12.08 -6.13 -1.69
C ILE A 17 11.29 -5.27 -2.71
N PHE A 18 11.44 -3.93 -2.64
CA PHE A 18 10.78 -2.99 -3.54
C PHE A 18 9.30 -3.33 -3.77
N SER A 19 8.88 -3.47 -5.03
CA SER A 19 7.48 -3.70 -5.39
C SER A 19 6.92 -5.06 -5.01
N ILE A 20 7.72 -5.99 -4.56
CA ILE A 20 7.21 -7.24 -3.94
C ILE A 20 6.40 -6.91 -2.68
N SER A 21 6.68 -5.78 -2.02
CA SER A 21 5.88 -5.28 -0.89
C SER A 21 4.39 -5.10 -1.20
N LYS A 22 4.01 -4.92 -2.48
CA LYS A 22 2.61 -4.88 -2.91
C LYS A 22 1.88 -6.20 -2.64
N SER A 23 2.59 -7.32 -2.75
CA SER A 23 2.02 -8.64 -2.41
C SER A 23 1.70 -8.73 -0.92
N LEU A 24 2.52 -8.12 -0.06
CA LEU A 24 2.27 -8.08 1.39
C LEU A 24 1.05 -7.19 1.71
N THR A 25 0.93 -6.04 1.03
CA THR A 25 -0.26 -5.18 1.16
C THR A 25 -1.52 -5.88 0.64
N ALA A 26 -1.41 -6.61 -0.49
CA ALA A 26 -2.51 -7.41 -1.01
C ALA A 26 -2.90 -8.53 -0.04
N ALA A 27 -1.93 -9.19 0.61
CA ALA A 27 -2.19 -10.21 1.62
C ALA A 27 -2.97 -9.64 2.83
N CYS A 28 -2.70 -8.39 3.24
CA CYS A 28 -3.49 -7.72 4.28
C CYS A 28 -4.97 -7.57 3.87
N ILE A 29 -5.25 -7.15 2.64
CA ILE A 29 -6.62 -7.04 2.13
C ILE A 29 -7.28 -8.43 2.07
N LEU A 30 -6.58 -9.44 1.56
CA LEU A 30 -7.12 -10.81 1.50
C LEU A 30 -7.38 -11.38 2.89
N HIS A 31 -6.54 -11.06 3.88
CA HIS A 31 -6.77 -11.44 5.27
C HIS A 31 -8.03 -10.75 5.83
N LEU A 32 -8.25 -9.45 5.56
CA LEU A 32 -9.48 -8.76 5.94
C LEU A 32 -10.72 -9.42 5.29
N CYS A 33 -10.61 -9.86 4.03
CA CYS A 33 -11.69 -10.59 3.37
C CYS A 33 -11.94 -11.96 4.03
N ASP A 34 -10.89 -12.68 4.41
CA ASP A 34 -11.01 -13.97 5.11
C ASP A 34 -11.67 -13.83 6.49
N GLN A 35 -11.43 -12.70 7.17
CA GLN A 35 -12.08 -12.37 8.44
C GLN A 35 -13.53 -11.86 8.28
N GLY A 36 -14.03 -11.69 7.05
CA GLY A 36 -15.36 -11.16 6.77
C GLY A 36 -15.50 -9.64 6.97
N GLU A 37 -14.37 -8.93 7.10
CA GLU A 37 -14.32 -7.47 7.32
C GLU A 37 -14.38 -6.69 5.99
N ALA A 38 -14.15 -7.37 4.86
CA ALA A 38 -14.18 -6.79 3.51
C ALA A 38 -14.53 -7.84 2.46
N ASP A 39 -14.99 -7.38 1.27
CA ASP A 39 -15.10 -8.18 0.05
C ASP A 39 -14.35 -7.51 -1.10
N LEU A 40 -13.76 -8.29 -1.99
CA LEU A 40 -13.02 -7.76 -3.13
C LEU A 40 -13.86 -6.88 -4.06
N ASN A 41 -15.18 -7.03 -4.04
CA ASN A 41 -16.12 -6.24 -4.82
C ASN A 41 -16.64 -5.01 -4.08
N ASP A 42 -16.30 -4.84 -2.79
CA ASP A 42 -16.64 -3.65 -2.04
C ASP A 42 -15.97 -2.43 -2.66
N LYS A 43 -16.70 -1.32 -2.64
CA LYS A 43 -16.22 -0.06 -3.20
C LYS A 43 -15.36 0.66 -2.16
N LEU A 44 -14.29 1.30 -2.59
CA LEU A 44 -13.42 2.07 -1.69
C LEU A 44 -14.21 3.10 -0.88
N VAL A 45 -15.23 3.72 -1.48
CA VAL A 45 -16.06 4.74 -0.83
C VAL A 45 -16.89 4.22 0.35
N GLU A 46 -17.08 2.91 0.47
CA GLU A 46 -17.76 2.30 1.61
C GLU A 46 -16.93 2.41 2.89
N TYR A 47 -15.61 2.38 2.75
CA TYR A 47 -14.64 2.56 3.83
C TYR A 47 -14.07 3.98 3.89
N TRP A 48 -13.95 4.63 2.73
CA TRP A 48 -13.31 5.91 2.54
C TRP A 48 -14.18 6.85 1.69
N PRO A 49 -15.25 7.47 2.28
CA PRO A 49 -16.18 8.33 1.56
C PRO A 49 -15.51 9.52 0.85
N GLU A 50 -14.46 10.10 1.47
CA GLU A 50 -13.72 11.25 0.95
C GLU A 50 -12.97 10.92 -0.35
N PHE A 51 -12.71 9.66 -0.64
CA PHE A 51 -12.11 9.23 -1.90
C PHE A 51 -12.88 9.76 -3.12
N ALA A 52 -14.18 9.95 -2.99
CA ALA A 52 -15.04 10.45 -4.06
C ALA A 52 -15.07 11.98 -4.25
N HIS A 53 -14.28 12.78 -3.52
CA HIS A 53 -14.31 14.23 -3.60
C HIS A 53 -14.12 14.77 -5.02
N ALA A 54 -13.13 14.26 -5.75
CA ALA A 54 -13.00 14.54 -7.18
C ALA A 54 -13.55 13.37 -8.00
N ASP A 55 -14.31 13.66 -9.05
CA ASP A 55 -14.82 12.63 -9.96
C ASP A 55 -15.75 11.60 -9.28
N ALA A 56 -16.66 12.08 -8.45
CA ALA A 56 -17.54 11.26 -7.61
C ALA A 56 -18.23 10.13 -8.39
N LYS A 57 -18.71 10.40 -9.62
CA LYS A 57 -19.42 9.43 -10.45
C LYS A 57 -18.58 8.20 -10.78
N ARG A 58 -17.29 8.36 -11.10
CA ARG A 58 -16.41 7.24 -11.45
C ARG A 58 -15.75 6.63 -10.20
N LYS A 59 -15.30 7.46 -9.27
CA LYS A 59 -14.64 6.99 -8.04
C LYS A 59 -15.56 6.15 -7.17
N SER A 60 -16.86 6.45 -7.12
CA SER A 60 -17.83 5.62 -6.40
C SER A 60 -18.01 4.22 -6.98
N THR A 61 -17.38 3.90 -8.11
CA THR A 61 -17.40 2.55 -8.70
C THR A 61 -16.08 1.78 -8.56
N VAL A 62 -15.06 2.41 -7.95
CA VAL A 62 -13.76 1.75 -7.73
C VAL A 62 -13.90 0.71 -6.63
N THR A 63 -13.56 -0.55 -6.92
CA THR A 63 -13.57 -1.65 -5.95
C THR A 63 -12.15 -2.00 -5.49
N LEU A 64 -12.03 -2.76 -4.40
CA LEU A 64 -10.77 -3.34 -3.95
C LEU A 64 -10.12 -4.17 -5.05
N ARG A 65 -10.91 -4.97 -5.77
CA ARG A 65 -10.46 -5.75 -6.94
C ARG A 65 -9.83 -4.86 -8.01
N HIS A 66 -10.44 -3.72 -8.34
CA HIS A 66 -9.88 -2.79 -9.34
C HIS A 66 -8.49 -2.28 -8.93
N VAL A 67 -8.26 -2.03 -7.64
CA VAL A 67 -6.93 -1.61 -7.17
C VAL A 67 -5.94 -2.76 -7.25
N LEU A 68 -6.29 -3.94 -6.75
CA LEU A 68 -5.45 -5.14 -6.78
C LEU A 68 -5.03 -5.54 -8.21
N GLU A 69 -5.92 -5.34 -9.19
CA GLU A 69 -5.66 -5.61 -10.60
C GLU A 69 -5.01 -4.44 -11.36
N HIS A 70 -4.64 -3.35 -10.66
CA HIS A 70 -4.14 -2.12 -11.27
C HIS A 70 -5.09 -1.48 -12.29
N LYS A 71 -6.40 -1.60 -12.07
CA LYS A 71 -7.47 -1.12 -12.94
C LYS A 71 -8.27 0.05 -12.35
N ALA A 72 -7.86 0.59 -11.20
CA ALA A 72 -8.60 1.64 -10.51
C ALA A 72 -8.70 2.96 -11.28
N GLY A 73 -7.77 3.21 -12.22
CA GLY A 73 -7.75 4.45 -12.99
C GLY A 73 -6.94 5.58 -12.36
N LEU A 74 -6.17 5.30 -11.30
CA LEU A 74 -5.40 6.29 -10.54
C LEU A 74 -3.94 5.85 -10.36
N PRO A 75 -3.19 5.58 -11.45
CA PRO A 75 -1.80 5.12 -11.37
C PRO A 75 -0.86 6.20 -10.83
N VAL A 76 -1.26 7.46 -10.93
CA VAL A 76 -0.59 8.63 -10.36
C VAL A 76 -1.59 9.52 -9.64
N ALA A 77 -1.15 10.20 -8.60
CA ALA A 77 -1.91 11.24 -7.92
C ALA A 77 -1.17 12.57 -8.07
N LYS A 78 -1.91 13.66 -8.20
CA LYS A 78 -1.33 15.01 -8.34
C LYS A 78 -0.93 15.52 -6.96
N THR A 79 0.32 15.41 -6.62
CA THR A 79 0.91 15.97 -5.41
C THR A 79 1.32 17.43 -5.61
N ASN A 80 1.43 18.20 -4.53
CA ASN A 80 1.74 19.62 -4.58
C ASN A 80 3.24 19.89 -4.57
N GLN A 81 4.03 19.03 -3.89
CA GLN A 81 5.46 19.21 -3.69
C GLN A 81 6.23 17.93 -4.00
N PRO A 82 7.49 18.06 -4.47
CA PRO A 82 8.41 16.92 -4.51
C PRO A 82 8.57 16.33 -3.10
N GLY A 83 8.41 15.01 -2.99
CA GLY A 83 8.51 14.31 -1.70
C GLY A 83 7.18 14.03 -1.00
N ASP A 84 6.08 14.62 -1.42
CA ASP A 84 4.74 14.33 -0.86
C ASP A 84 4.41 12.83 -0.87
N VAL A 85 5.00 12.09 -1.80
CA VAL A 85 4.86 10.62 -1.91
C VAL A 85 5.29 9.87 -0.65
N TYR A 86 6.14 10.48 0.18
CA TYR A 86 6.60 9.92 1.46
C TYR A 86 5.77 10.36 2.66
N HIS A 87 4.80 11.26 2.45
CA HIS A 87 3.91 11.76 3.48
C HIS A 87 2.50 11.22 3.28
N TRP A 88 2.04 10.39 4.24
CA TRP A 88 0.75 9.69 4.15
C TRP A 88 -0.40 10.64 3.85
N ASP A 89 -0.62 11.64 4.71
CA ASP A 89 -1.74 12.58 4.60
C ASP A 89 -1.73 13.36 3.28
N SER A 90 -0.54 13.77 2.80
CA SER A 90 -0.39 14.45 1.51
C SER A 90 -0.82 13.54 0.36
N MET A 91 -0.45 12.26 0.41
CA MET A 91 -0.84 11.29 -0.61
C MET A 91 -2.32 10.95 -0.56
N ILE A 92 -2.90 10.81 0.63
CA ILE A 92 -4.33 10.55 0.80
C ILE A 92 -5.12 11.73 0.22
N HIS A 93 -4.77 12.96 0.58
CA HIS A 93 -5.39 14.16 0.02
C HIS A 93 -5.24 14.24 -1.51
N ALA A 94 -4.06 13.93 -2.04
CA ALA A 94 -3.82 13.90 -3.48
C ALA A 94 -4.68 12.83 -4.19
N LEU A 95 -4.88 11.67 -3.56
CA LEU A 95 -5.77 10.63 -4.08
C LEU A 95 -7.23 11.05 -4.06
N GLU A 96 -7.70 11.74 -3.02
CA GLU A 96 -9.06 12.26 -2.92
C GLU A 96 -9.37 13.30 -4.01
N THR A 97 -8.41 14.19 -4.25
CA THR A 97 -8.58 15.36 -5.14
C THR A 97 -8.19 15.12 -6.59
N SER A 98 -7.49 14.02 -6.91
CA SER A 98 -7.15 13.67 -8.29
C SER A 98 -8.31 12.96 -8.99
N PRO A 99 -8.69 13.36 -10.22
CA PRO A 99 -9.67 12.63 -11.02
C PRO A 99 -9.07 11.33 -11.57
N LEU A 100 -9.91 10.37 -11.91
CA LEU A 100 -9.48 9.13 -12.58
C LEU A 100 -9.08 9.42 -14.03
N LEU A 101 -8.01 8.76 -14.49
CA LEU A 101 -7.56 8.84 -15.89
C LEU A 101 -8.44 8.02 -16.84
N TRP A 102 -9.12 6.98 -16.34
CA TRP A 102 -10.06 6.15 -17.11
C TRP A 102 -11.14 5.56 -16.22
N GLN A 103 -12.16 4.99 -16.82
CA GLN A 103 -13.23 4.26 -16.14
C GLN A 103 -12.65 3.04 -15.41
N PRO A 104 -12.91 2.84 -14.11
CA PRO A 104 -12.45 1.65 -13.38
C PRO A 104 -12.78 0.35 -14.13
N GLY A 105 -11.83 -0.57 -14.14
CA GLY A 105 -11.94 -1.84 -14.85
C GLY A 105 -11.65 -1.80 -16.35
N SER A 106 -11.68 -0.63 -17.01
CA SER A 106 -11.56 -0.55 -18.47
C SER A 106 -10.14 -0.65 -19.03
N ARG A 107 -9.13 -0.32 -18.22
CA ARG A 107 -7.71 -0.34 -18.59
C ARG A 107 -6.86 -0.73 -17.40
N THR A 108 -5.68 -1.28 -17.68
CA THR A 108 -4.65 -1.61 -16.68
C THR A 108 -3.44 -0.71 -16.90
N ALA A 109 -2.94 -0.11 -15.83
CA ALA A 109 -1.63 0.51 -15.78
C ALA A 109 -1.07 0.38 -14.37
N TYR A 110 0.21 0.13 -14.27
CA TYR A 110 0.87 -0.11 -13.00
C TYR A 110 0.75 1.08 -12.05
N HIS A 111 0.10 0.87 -10.92
CA HIS A 111 -0.06 1.86 -9.84
C HIS A 111 1.18 1.78 -8.92
N ALA A 112 2.31 2.33 -9.38
CA ALA A 112 3.61 2.13 -8.76
C ALA A 112 3.64 2.54 -7.27
N VAL A 113 3.11 3.72 -6.97
CA VAL A 113 3.08 4.32 -5.62
C VAL A 113 1.67 4.28 -5.03
N THR A 114 0.67 4.63 -5.83
CA THR A 114 -0.72 4.80 -5.38
C THR A 114 -1.37 3.52 -4.88
N PHE A 115 -0.92 2.35 -5.37
CA PHE A 115 -1.39 1.03 -4.92
C PHE A 115 -1.33 0.87 -3.40
N GLY A 116 -0.16 1.17 -2.82
CA GLY A 116 0.05 1.04 -1.37
C GLY A 116 -0.79 2.00 -0.56
N HIS A 117 -0.99 3.23 -1.05
CA HIS A 117 -1.81 4.23 -0.37
C HIS A 117 -3.31 3.94 -0.49
N LEU A 118 -3.78 3.51 -1.68
CA LEU A 118 -5.19 3.15 -1.90
C LEU A 118 -5.63 1.99 -1.00
N LEU A 119 -4.89 0.89 -1.01
CA LEU A 119 -5.21 -0.27 -0.17
C LEU A 119 -4.88 -0.02 1.30
N GLY A 120 -3.81 0.71 1.55
CA GLY A 120 -3.36 1.01 2.89
C GLY A 120 -4.34 1.90 3.65
N GLU A 121 -4.97 2.89 3.00
CA GLU A 121 -6.01 3.71 3.61
C GLU A 121 -7.24 2.86 3.96
N VAL A 122 -7.63 1.92 3.10
CA VAL A 122 -8.72 0.99 3.42
C VAL A 122 -8.36 0.10 4.61
N ILE A 123 -7.14 -0.45 4.65
CA ILE A 123 -6.66 -1.24 5.80
C ILE A 123 -6.75 -0.41 7.09
N LEU A 124 -6.27 0.84 7.05
CA LEU A 124 -6.33 1.74 8.20
C LEU A 124 -7.77 2.00 8.66
N ARG A 125 -8.68 2.25 7.73
CA ARG A 125 -10.09 2.56 8.04
C ARG A 125 -10.86 1.38 8.60
N ILE A 126 -10.57 0.17 8.15
CA ILE A 126 -11.21 -1.04 8.66
C ILE A 126 -10.61 -1.42 10.03
N SER A 127 -9.28 -1.48 10.11
CA SER A 127 -8.59 -2.08 11.27
C SER A 127 -8.16 -1.07 12.35
N GLY A 128 -8.13 0.22 12.04
CA GLY A 128 -7.55 1.25 12.91
C GLY A 128 -6.01 1.21 12.97
N LEU A 129 -5.34 0.37 12.18
CA LEU A 129 -3.90 0.18 12.17
C LEU A 129 -3.30 0.61 10.84
N MET A 130 -2.14 1.27 10.89
CA MET A 130 -1.35 1.50 9.67
C MET A 130 -1.02 0.16 9.00
N PRO A 131 -0.89 0.11 7.65
CA PRO A 131 -0.62 -1.15 6.93
C PRO A 131 0.57 -1.95 7.46
N SER A 132 1.62 -1.25 7.90
CA SER A 132 2.81 -1.90 8.47
C SER A 132 2.54 -2.58 9.81
N GLU A 133 1.68 -1.97 10.64
CA GLU A 133 1.28 -2.52 11.94
C GLU A 133 0.29 -3.66 11.77
N TYR A 134 -0.65 -3.49 10.85
CA TYR A 134 -1.61 -4.55 10.51
C TYR A 134 -0.89 -5.80 9.98
N PHE A 135 0.01 -5.62 8.99
CA PHE A 135 0.82 -6.72 8.45
C PHE A 135 1.61 -7.43 9.56
N LYS A 136 2.27 -6.65 10.42
CA LYS A 136 3.05 -7.21 11.53
C LYS A 136 2.20 -8.08 12.44
N LYS A 137 1.10 -7.55 12.96
CA LYS A 137 0.25 -8.23 13.96
C LYS A 137 -0.53 -9.40 13.38
N SER A 138 -1.05 -9.25 12.15
CA SER A 138 -2.00 -10.21 11.60
C SER A 138 -1.35 -11.28 10.72
N LEU A 139 -0.15 -11.02 10.19
CA LEU A 139 0.52 -11.93 9.28
C LEU A 139 1.96 -12.26 9.72
N ALA A 140 2.81 -11.25 9.97
CA ALA A 140 4.22 -11.54 10.22
C ALA A 140 4.43 -12.28 11.54
N GLU A 141 3.90 -11.80 12.64
CA GLU A 141 4.06 -12.43 13.97
C GLU A 141 3.41 -13.82 14.06
N PRO A 142 2.14 -14.03 13.62
CA PRO A 142 1.50 -15.34 13.71
C PRO A 142 2.22 -16.45 12.91
N PHE A 143 2.88 -16.08 11.82
CA PHE A 143 3.58 -17.01 10.94
C PHE A 143 5.11 -16.98 11.10
N ASP A 144 5.63 -16.29 12.11
CA ASP A 144 7.08 -16.15 12.38
C ASP A 144 7.87 -15.68 11.15
N LEU A 145 7.36 -14.66 10.44
CA LEU A 145 7.97 -14.13 9.22
C LEU A 145 8.92 -12.97 9.55
N ASP A 146 10.18 -13.08 9.13
CA ASP A 146 11.14 -11.95 9.16
C ASP A 146 10.91 -11.03 7.95
N LEU A 147 9.69 -10.47 7.88
CA LEU A 147 9.23 -9.54 6.84
C LEU A 147 8.57 -8.32 7.50
N SER A 148 8.77 -7.15 6.90
CA SER A 148 8.11 -5.93 7.35
C SER A 148 7.81 -4.96 6.20
N LEU A 149 6.71 -4.20 6.32
CA LEU A 149 6.39 -3.09 5.41
C LEU A 149 7.06 -1.77 5.84
N LYS A 150 7.62 -1.73 7.03
CA LYS A 150 8.36 -0.61 7.58
C LYS A 150 9.62 -1.14 8.24
N LEU A 151 10.77 -0.57 7.89
CA LEU A 151 12.03 -0.95 8.51
C LEU A 151 11.99 -0.61 10.00
N LEU A 152 12.29 -1.59 10.84
CA LEU A 152 12.33 -1.45 12.29
C LEU A 152 13.77 -1.10 12.74
N PRO A 153 13.93 -0.40 13.88
CA PRO A 153 15.26 0.00 14.36
C PRO A 153 16.26 -1.16 14.52
N ASP A 154 15.81 -2.31 14.99
CA ASP A 154 16.61 -3.53 15.16
C ASP A 154 17.05 -4.14 13.83
N GLN A 155 16.31 -3.91 12.76
CA GLN A 155 16.63 -4.39 11.42
C GLN A 155 17.73 -3.55 10.73
N LEU A 156 17.96 -2.30 11.17
CA LEU A 156 18.94 -1.41 10.56
C LEU A 156 20.37 -1.98 10.59
N THR A 157 20.72 -2.73 11.62
CA THR A 157 22.04 -3.37 11.75
C THR A 157 22.23 -4.55 10.81
N ARG A 158 21.13 -5.13 10.30
CA ARG A 158 21.10 -6.27 9.39
C ARG A 158 20.84 -5.88 7.94
N LEU A 159 20.59 -4.57 7.68
CA LEU A 159 20.19 -4.08 6.36
C LEU A 159 21.34 -4.16 5.37
N ALA A 160 21.13 -4.84 4.25
CA ALA A 160 21.98 -4.76 3.08
C ALA A 160 21.55 -3.58 2.20
N PHE A 161 22.51 -2.78 1.77
CA PHE A 161 22.29 -1.76 0.76
C PHE A 161 22.53 -2.38 -0.62
N CYS A 162 21.59 -2.20 -1.53
CA CYS A 162 21.79 -2.51 -2.94
C CYS A 162 22.38 -1.25 -3.59
N ASP A 163 23.60 -1.36 -4.11
CA ASP A 163 24.27 -0.32 -4.92
C ASP A 163 23.64 -0.25 -6.31
#